data_170c9c043c80531cf8a2a9f309744b7d
#
_entry.id   170c9c043c80531cf8a2a9f309744b7d
#
_cell.length_a   1.000
_cell.length_b   1.000
_cell.length_c   1.000
_cell.angle_alpha   90.00
_cell.angle_beta   90.00
_cell.angle_gamma   90.00
#
_symmetry.space_group_name_H-M   'P 1'
#
loop_
_entity.id
_entity.type
_entity.pdbx_description
1 polymer ?
#
loop_
_entity_poly.entity_id
_entity_poly.type
_entity_poly.pdbx_seq_one_letter_code
_entity_poly.pdbx_strand_id
1 'polypeptide(L)'
;MNGKIVKSSLAIIQSFLVILLTYLLSAVREAEIVSTTAIALYILHYFVFYISDYGQDFFKRGYLIELVQTLKYILFFALAISISNFFLEDRFSISRRGMIYFLTLHALLVYVLNLFIKWYWKRAYPNFKGSKKILLLTATSRVEKVLDRLIESNEVVGELVAVSVLDKPDFQHDCLKVVAEGEIVNFATHEVVDEVFINLPSEKYNIGELVSQFETMGIDVTVNLNAFDRSLARNKQIREMAGLNVVTFSTTFYKTSHVIAKRIIDIMGALVGLILCGLVSIVLVPLIRKDGGSAIFAQTRIGKNGRQFTFYKFRSMCVDAEAKKRELMEQNTMQGGMFKVDDDPRITKIGCFIRKTSLDELPQFYNVLKGDMSLVGTRPPTVDEYEHYTPEQKRRLSFKPGITGLWQVSGRSEIKNFDEVVKLEVAYIDDWTIWKDIEILLKTVKVVLMKDGAK
;
A
#
# COMPACT_ATOMS: atom_id res chain seq x y z
N MET A 1 1.84 -1.40 9.41
CA MET A 1 0.36 -1.21 9.33
C MET A 1 -0.11 -0.48 10.57
N ASN A 2 -0.94 0.56 10.47
CA ASN A 2 -1.35 1.36 11.62
C ASN A 2 -2.16 0.48 12.60
N GLY A 3 -1.75 0.36 13.88
CA GLY A 3 -2.40 -0.48 14.88
C GLY A 3 -3.91 -0.21 15.04
N LYS A 4 -4.36 1.02 14.76
CA LYS A 4 -5.79 1.38 14.75
C LYS A 4 -6.58 0.66 13.65
N ILE A 5 -5.98 0.45 12.47
CA ILE A 5 -6.65 -0.25 11.35
C ILE A 5 -6.81 -1.73 11.69
N VAL A 6 -5.74 -2.35 12.19
CA VAL A 6 -5.79 -3.77 12.61
C VAL A 6 -6.85 -3.96 13.66
N LYS A 7 -6.87 -3.08 14.69
CA LYS A 7 -7.87 -3.11 15.76
C LYS A 7 -9.30 -3.01 15.21
N SER A 8 -9.56 -2.06 14.31
CA SER A 8 -10.90 -1.90 13.73
C SER A 8 -11.30 -3.06 12.81
N SER A 9 -10.38 -3.56 11.99
CA SER A 9 -10.66 -4.71 11.10
C SER A 9 -10.97 -5.97 11.88
N LEU A 10 -10.21 -6.25 12.95
CA LEU A 10 -10.47 -7.38 13.84
C LEU A 10 -11.83 -7.25 14.52
N ALA A 11 -12.17 -6.06 15.03
CA ALA A 11 -13.46 -5.81 15.66
C ALA A 11 -14.61 -6.12 14.69
N ILE A 12 -14.53 -5.68 13.43
CA ILE A 12 -15.54 -5.94 12.41
C ILE A 12 -15.64 -7.45 12.10
N ILE A 13 -14.52 -8.12 11.86
CA ILE A 13 -14.51 -9.56 11.52
C ILE A 13 -15.10 -10.38 12.67
N GLN A 14 -14.73 -10.08 13.91
CA GLN A 14 -15.26 -10.79 15.08
C GLN A 14 -16.72 -10.45 15.35
N SER A 15 -17.18 -9.25 15.01
CA SER A 15 -18.59 -8.87 15.08
C SER A 15 -19.47 -9.72 14.16
N PHE A 16 -19.01 -10.02 12.96
CA PHE A 16 -19.70 -10.95 12.06
C PHE A 16 -19.78 -12.35 12.68
N LEU A 17 -18.74 -12.79 13.38
CA LEU A 17 -18.75 -14.08 14.07
C LEU A 17 -19.78 -14.12 15.19
N VAL A 18 -19.93 -13.05 15.98
CA VAL A 18 -20.96 -12.93 17.03
C VAL A 18 -22.37 -13.07 16.43
N ILE A 19 -22.63 -12.34 15.35
CA ILE A 19 -23.93 -12.40 14.64
C ILE A 19 -24.18 -13.82 14.10
N LEU A 20 -23.21 -14.39 13.40
CA LEU A 20 -23.32 -15.74 12.81
C LEU A 20 -23.62 -16.79 13.89
N LEU A 21 -22.89 -16.78 15.01
CA LEU A 21 -23.09 -17.71 16.12
C LEU A 21 -24.47 -17.55 16.77
N THR A 22 -24.94 -16.31 16.89
CA THR A 22 -26.27 -16.03 17.45
C THR A 22 -27.35 -16.67 16.59
N TYR A 23 -27.30 -16.50 15.28
CA TYR A 23 -28.28 -17.12 14.36
C TYR A 23 -28.14 -18.64 14.27
N LEU A 24 -26.91 -19.17 14.30
CA LEU A 24 -26.66 -20.60 14.25
C LEU A 24 -27.20 -21.33 15.49
N LEU A 25 -27.04 -20.75 16.67
CA LEU A 25 -27.61 -21.30 17.91
C LEU A 25 -29.13 -21.17 17.95
N SER A 26 -29.70 -20.15 17.32
CA SER A 26 -31.13 -20.00 17.12
C SER A 26 -31.70 -21.14 16.25
N ALA A 27 -31.08 -21.39 15.11
CA ALA A 27 -31.51 -22.41 14.17
C ALA A 27 -31.43 -23.84 14.76
N VAL A 28 -30.40 -24.12 15.57
CA VAL A 28 -30.21 -25.44 16.20
C VAL A 28 -31.20 -25.70 17.32
N ARG A 29 -31.78 -24.67 17.97
CA ARG A 29 -32.66 -24.82 19.13
C ARG A 29 -34.11 -24.45 18.86
N GLU A 30 -34.49 -24.16 17.63
CA GLU A 30 -35.83 -23.66 17.25
C GLU A 30 -36.28 -22.47 18.11
N ALA A 31 -35.33 -21.72 18.69
CA ALA A 31 -35.61 -20.55 19.51
C ALA A 31 -35.69 -19.33 18.61
N GLU A 32 -36.81 -18.63 18.59
CA GLU A 32 -36.91 -17.31 17.94
C GLU A 32 -35.98 -16.33 18.64
N ILE A 33 -34.73 -16.21 18.13
CA ILE A 33 -33.86 -15.11 18.51
C ILE A 33 -34.38 -13.87 17.84
N VAL A 34 -34.92 -12.98 18.64
CA VAL A 34 -35.33 -11.66 18.16
C VAL A 34 -34.08 -10.94 17.64
N SER A 35 -34.17 -10.35 16.46
CA SER A 35 -33.06 -9.57 15.85
C SER A 35 -32.45 -8.52 16.80
N THR A 36 -33.22 -8.05 17.78
CA THR A 36 -32.76 -7.18 18.86
C THR A 36 -31.68 -7.81 19.73
N THR A 37 -31.72 -9.12 20.00
CA THR A 37 -30.69 -9.83 20.77
C THR A 37 -29.37 -9.89 20.01
N ALA A 38 -29.41 -10.15 18.72
CA ALA A 38 -28.20 -10.15 17.88
C ALA A 38 -27.54 -8.76 17.81
N ILE A 39 -28.34 -7.71 17.69
CA ILE A 39 -27.87 -6.32 17.69
C ILE A 39 -27.27 -5.96 19.06
N ALA A 40 -27.91 -6.33 20.16
CA ALA A 40 -27.41 -6.06 21.48
C ALA A 40 -26.07 -6.77 21.77
N LEU A 41 -25.93 -8.04 21.38
CA LEU A 41 -24.67 -8.79 21.49
C LEU A 41 -23.57 -8.18 20.60
N TYR A 42 -23.90 -7.70 19.42
CA TYR A 42 -22.98 -6.97 18.55
C TYR A 42 -22.47 -5.69 19.23
N ILE A 43 -23.35 -4.86 19.78
CA ILE A 43 -22.98 -3.62 20.48
C ILE A 43 -22.10 -3.92 21.70
N LEU A 44 -22.49 -4.90 22.52
CA LEU A 44 -21.71 -5.34 23.67
C LEU A 44 -20.32 -5.86 23.28
N HIS A 45 -20.24 -6.68 22.22
CA HIS A 45 -18.97 -7.14 21.68
C HIS A 45 -18.06 -5.95 21.33
N TYR A 46 -18.59 -4.98 20.56
CA TYR A 46 -17.82 -3.82 20.12
C TYR A 46 -17.30 -3.01 21.31
N PHE A 47 -18.16 -2.77 22.30
CA PHE A 47 -17.83 -2.06 23.53
C PHE A 47 -16.72 -2.79 24.32
N VAL A 48 -16.87 -4.09 24.57
CA VAL A 48 -15.90 -4.89 25.32
C VAL A 48 -14.57 -5.00 24.53
N PHE A 49 -14.62 -5.16 23.22
CA PHE A 49 -13.43 -5.23 22.36
C PHE A 49 -12.56 -3.99 22.51
N TYR A 50 -13.16 -2.81 22.54
CA TYR A 50 -12.42 -1.55 22.67
C TYR A 50 -11.98 -1.24 24.10
N ILE A 51 -12.78 -1.53 25.12
CA ILE A 51 -12.42 -1.32 26.52
C ILE A 51 -11.31 -2.28 26.98
N SER A 52 -11.35 -3.53 26.55
CA SER A 52 -10.33 -4.52 26.91
C SER A 52 -9.01 -4.37 26.16
N ASP A 53 -8.91 -3.41 25.24
CA ASP A 53 -7.79 -3.24 24.32
C ASP A 53 -7.38 -4.52 23.58
N TYR A 54 -8.36 -5.39 23.31
CA TYR A 54 -8.15 -6.73 22.77
C TYR A 54 -7.38 -6.75 21.45
N GLY A 55 -7.60 -5.76 20.58
CA GLY A 55 -6.91 -5.64 19.29
C GLY A 55 -5.51 -5.00 19.34
N GLN A 56 -5.02 -4.57 20.52
CA GLN A 56 -3.73 -3.93 20.65
C GLN A 56 -2.60 -4.95 20.47
N ASP A 57 -1.55 -4.56 19.73
CA ASP A 57 -0.36 -5.39 19.44
C ASP A 57 -0.65 -6.80 18.90
N PHE A 58 -1.75 -6.97 18.18
CA PHE A 58 -2.26 -8.25 17.68
C PHE A 58 -1.21 -9.13 17.01
N PHE A 59 -0.44 -8.57 16.08
CA PHE A 59 0.58 -9.34 15.32
C PHE A 59 1.86 -9.61 16.12
N LYS A 60 2.11 -8.85 17.21
CA LYS A 60 3.28 -9.03 18.06
C LYS A 60 3.08 -10.15 19.10
N ARG A 61 1.84 -10.52 19.42
CA ARG A 61 1.51 -11.51 20.44
C ARG A 61 1.75 -12.94 19.95
N GLY A 62 2.51 -13.72 20.72
CA GLY A 62 2.65 -15.17 20.51
C GLY A 62 1.35 -15.93 20.79
N TYR A 63 1.31 -17.22 20.43
CA TYR A 63 0.11 -18.06 20.53
C TYR A 63 -0.45 -18.15 21.94
N LEU A 64 0.42 -18.30 22.95
CA LEU A 64 -0.02 -18.40 24.36
C LEU A 64 -0.61 -17.07 24.84
N ILE A 65 0.03 -15.94 24.52
CA ILE A 65 -0.46 -14.62 24.90
C ILE A 65 -1.79 -14.35 24.19
N GLU A 66 -1.98 -14.81 22.95
CA GLU A 66 -3.24 -14.72 22.23
C GLU A 66 -4.36 -15.49 22.93
N LEU A 67 -4.08 -16.70 23.42
CA LEU A 67 -5.03 -17.49 24.20
C LEU A 67 -5.46 -16.73 25.47
N VAL A 68 -4.50 -16.23 26.24
CA VAL A 68 -4.76 -15.48 27.48
C VAL A 68 -5.61 -14.22 27.20
N GLN A 69 -5.29 -13.47 26.13
CA GLN A 69 -6.06 -12.30 25.75
C GLN A 69 -7.48 -12.66 25.28
N THR A 70 -7.64 -13.75 24.55
CA THR A 70 -8.96 -14.25 24.15
C THR A 70 -9.79 -14.64 25.37
N LEU A 71 -9.21 -15.36 26.32
CA LEU A 71 -9.90 -15.71 27.55
C LEU A 71 -10.27 -14.48 28.38
N LYS A 72 -9.38 -13.50 28.51
CA LYS A 72 -9.66 -12.23 29.18
C LYS A 72 -10.82 -11.49 28.50
N TYR A 73 -10.80 -11.40 27.17
CA TYR A 73 -11.87 -10.77 26.40
C TYR A 73 -13.22 -11.48 26.64
N ILE A 74 -13.24 -12.82 26.56
CA ILE A 74 -14.47 -13.62 26.77
C ILE A 74 -15.01 -13.43 28.19
N LEU A 75 -14.13 -13.34 29.18
CA LEU A 75 -14.54 -13.07 30.56
C LEU A 75 -15.25 -11.71 30.71
N PHE A 76 -14.67 -10.64 30.10
CA PHE A 76 -15.31 -9.32 30.10
C PHE A 76 -16.60 -9.32 29.28
N PHE A 77 -16.65 -10.06 28.18
CA PHE A 77 -17.86 -10.16 27.38
C PHE A 77 -18.98 -10.91 28.12
N ALA A 78 -18.65 -12.01 28.79
CA ALA A 78 -19.59 -12.74 29.67
C ALA A 78 -20.13 -11.86 30.80
N LEU A 79 -19.24 -11.08 31.43
CA LEU A 79 -19.63 -10.14 32.47
C LEU A 79 -20.59 -9.06 31.94
N ALA A 80 -20.26 -8.48 30.78
CA ALA A 80 -21.09 -7.47 30.11
C ALA A 80 -22.49 -8.01 29.77
N ILE A 81 -22.57 -9.25 29.25
CA ILE A 81 -23.83 -9.90 28.94
C ILE A 81 -24.64 -10.15 30.25
N SER A 82 -23.97 -10.62 31.29
CA SER A 82 -24.63 -10.90 32.58
C SER A 82 -25.20 -9.63 33.24
N ILE A 83 -24.44 -8.54 33.20
CA ILE A 83 -24.88 -7.23 33.68
C ILE A 83 -26.06 -6.72 32.86
N SER A 84 -25.97 -6.81 31.53
CA SER A 84 -27.05 -6.38 30.63
C SER A 84 -28.32 -7.20 30.82
N ASN A 85 -28.23 -8.50 31.04
CA ASN A 85 -29.37 -9.37 31.34
C ASN A 85 -30.03 -8.97 32.68
N PHE A 86 -29.23 -8.65 33.68
CA PHE A 86 -29.75 -8.21 34.98
C PHE A 86 -30.56 -6.91 34.88
N PHE A 87 -30.08 -5.92 34.12
CA PHE A 87 -30.74 -4.61 33.96
C PHE A 87 -31.90 -4.61 32.96
N LEU A 88 -31.90 -5.52 31.99
CA LEU A 88 -32.90 -5.58 30.91
C LEU A 88 -33.98 -6.66 31.12
N GLU A 89 -34.15 -7.16 32.36
CA GLU A 89 -35.19 -8.12 32.74
C GLU A 89 -35.31 -9.31 31.78
N ASP A 90 -34.22 -10.08 31.58
CA ASP A 90 -34.15 -11.28 30.74
C ASP A 90 -34.54 -11.11 29.24
N ARG A 91 -34.45 -9.92 28.71
CA ARG A 91 -34.74 -9.67 27.31
C ARG A 91 -33.79 -10.36 26.31
N PHE A 92 -32.64 -10.84 26.75
CA PHE A 92 -31.87 -11.78 25.99
C PHE A 92 -32.49 -13.16 26.09
N SER A 93 -33.28 -13.57 25.12
CA SER A 93 -33.99 -14.87 25.07
C SER A 93 -33.05 -16.11 25.03
N ILE A 94 -31.86 -16.03 25.62
CA ILE A 94 -30.83 -17.07 25.61
C ILE A 94 -30.84 -17.78 26.96
N SER A 95 -31.12 -19.10 26.97
CA SER A 95 -31.04 -19.90 28.20
C SER A 95 -29.61 -19.93 28.77
N ARG A 96 -29.47 -20.12 30.11
CA ARG A 96 -28.14 -20.21 30.77
C ARG A 96 -27.22 -21.24 30.12
N ARG A 97 -27.73 -22.39 29.70
CA ARG A 97 -26.96 -23.40 28.96
C ARG A 97 -26.56 -22.89 27.55
N GLY A 98 -27.48 -22.19 26.88
CA GLY A 98 -27.19 -21.56 25.59
C GLY A 98 -26.10 -20.52 25.67
N MET A 99 -26.06 -19.73 26.74
CA MET A 99 -25.01 -18.75 26.99
C MET A 99 -23.63 -19.39 27.15
N ILE A 100 -23.55 -20.49 27.91
CA ILE A 100 -22.29 -21.23 28.10
C ILE A 100 -21.81 -21.78 26.77
N TYR A 101 -22.68 -22.39 25.96
CA TYR A 101 -22.31 -22.88 24.62
C TYR A 101 -21.91 -21.76 23.69
N PHE A 102 -22.61 -20.62 23.73
CA PHE A 102 -22.26 -19.47 22.93
C PHE A 102 -20.87 -18.96 23.29
N LEU A 103 -20.57 -18.72 24.56
CA LEU A 103 -19.28 -18.18 24.99
C LEU A 103 -18.12 -19.15 24.75
N THR A 104 -18.32 -20.45 24.99
CA THR A 104 -17.26 -21.46 24.72
C THR A 104 -16.96 -21.59 23.22
N LEU A 105 -18.01 -21.65 22.38
CA LEU A 105 -17.85 -21.74 20.95
C LEU A 105 -17.27 -20.44 20.37
N HIS A 106 -17.71 -19.29 20.89
CA HIS A 106 -17.18 -17.99 20.51
C HIS A 106 -15.68 -17.87 20.86
N ALA A 107 -15.28 -18.27 22.07
CA ALA A 107 -13.87 -18.30 22.48
C ALA A 107 -13.01 -19.15 21.55
N LEU A 108 -13.46 -20.37 21.23
CA LEU A 108 -12.76 -21.27 20.36
C LEU A 108 -12.61 -20.69 18.95
N LEU A 109 -13.71 -20.21 18.37
CA LEU A 109 -13.72 -19.69 17.01
C LEU A 109 -12.91 -18.39 16.88
N VAL A 110 -12.99 -17.47 17.84
CA VAL A 110 -12.18 -16.26 17.86
C VAL A 110 -10.69 -16.60 17.97
N TYR A 111 -10.32 -17.54 18.84
CA TYR A 111 -8.93 -17.97 18.97
C TYR A 111 -8.41 -18.58 17.67
N VAL A 112 -9.14 -19.55 17.09
CA VAL A 112 -8.77 -20.18 15.81
C VAL A 112 -8.71 -19.16 14.68
N LEU A 113 -9.68 -18.26 14.60
CA LEU A 113 -9.71 -17.18 13.60
C LEU A 113 -8.48 -16.27 13.73
N ASN A 114 -8.11 -15.90 14.94
CA ASN A 114 -6.94 -15.06 15.19
C ASN A 114 -5.63 -15.77 14.80
N LEU A 115 -5.52 -17.08 15.12
CA LEU A 115 -4.37 -17.88 14.68
C LEU A 115 -4.31 -18.00 13.15
N PHE A 116 -5.46 -18.22 12.52
CA PHE A 116 -5.57 -18.28 11.07
C PHE A 116 -5.19 -16.96 10.42
N ILE A 117 -5.67 -15.83 10.94
CA ILE A 117 -5.30 -14.49 10.44
C ILE A 117 -3.79 -14.28 10.56
N LYS A 118 -3.18 -14.63 11.70
CA LYS A 118 -1.72 -14.52 11.90
C LYS A 118 -0.94 -15.44 10.95
N TRP A 119 -1.38 -16.69 10.83
CA TRP A 119 -0.76 -17.65 9.92
C TRP A 119 -0.88 -17.22 8.46
N TYR A 120 -2.08 -16.84 8.02
CA TYR A 120 -2.33 -16.33 6.68
C TYR A 120 -1.49 -15.10 6.38
N TRP A 121 -1.45 -14.16 7.33
CA TRP A 121 -0.63 -12.95 7.18
C TRP A 121 0.85 -13.28 7.04
N LYS A 122 1.36 -14.17 7.90
CA LYS A 122 2.76 -14.62 7.84
C LYS A 122 3.08 -15.37 6.54
N ARG A 123 2.11 -16.12 5.98
CA ARG A 123 2.30 -16.90 4.76
C ARG A 123 2.04 -16.09 3.49
N ALA A 124 1.03 -15.26 3.46
CA ALA A 124 0.70 -14.38 2.33
C ALA A 124 1.71 -13.23 2.18
N TYR A 125 2.37 -12.89 3.27
CA TYR A 125 3.33 -11.80 3.34
C TYR A 125 4.65 -12.24 4.00
N PRO A 126 5.30 -13.36 3.60
CA PRO A 126 6.57 -13.82 4.17
C PRO A 126 7.72 -12.86 3.88
N ASN A 127 7.66 -12.20 2.75
CA ASN A 127 8.37 -11.00 2.36
C ASN A 127 7.28 -9.98 2.00
N PHE A 128 6.71 -9.33 3.00
CA PHE A 128 5.78 -8.26 2.69
C PHE A 128 6.50 -7.31 1.75
N LYS A 129 6.21 -7.42 0.43
CA LYS A 129 6.69 -6.42 -0.56
C LYS A 129 6.27 -5.00 -0.18
N GLY A 130 5.67 -4.84 0.98
CA GLY A 130 5.26 -3.65 1.69
C GLY A 130 5.91 -3.46 3.04
N SER A 131 6.90 -4.27 3.49
CA SER A 131 7.74 -3.85 4.60
C SER A 131 8.50 -2.60 4.16
N LYS A 132 8.45 -1.54 4.96
CA LYS A 132 9.19 -0.33 4.66
C LYS A 132 10.67 -0.67 4.52
N LYS A 133 11.28 -0.24 3.44
CA LYS A 133 12.71 -0.35 3.19
C LYS A 133 13.40 0.86 3.82
N ILE A 134 14.25 0.62 4.81
CA ILE A 134 14.87 1.67 5.63
C ILE A 134 16.34 1.81 5.27
N LEU A 135 16.75 3.02 4.99
CA LEU A 135 18.16 3.42 4.92
C LEU A 135 18.55 4.08 6.26
N LEU A 136 19.54 3.54 6.95
CA LEU A 136 20.05 4.11 8.21
C LEU A 136 21.23 5.04 7.93
N LEU A 137 21.12 6.30 8.38
CA LEU A 137 22.23 7.25 8.44
C LEU A 137 22.67 7.40 9.89
N THR A 138 23.93 7.10 10.20
CA THR A 138 24.43 7.12 11.56
C THR A 138 25.90 7.53 11.63
N ALA A 139 26.42 7.64 12.84
CA ALA A 139 27.85 7.88 13.12
C ALA A 139 28.44 6.67 13.84
N THR A 140 29.77 6.50 13.76
CA THR A 140 30.52 5.40 14.39
C THR A 140 30.18 5.23 15.87
N SER A 141 29.99 6.32 16.60
CA SER A 141 29.68 6.31 18.04
C SER A 141 28.29 5.75 18.38
N ARG A 142 27.39 5.57 17.37
CA ARG A 142 25.99 5.19 17.56
C ARG A 142 25.58 3.94 16.77
N VAL A 143 26.39 3.51 15.80
CA VAL A 143 26.01 2.48 14.82
C VAL A 143 25.70 1.13 15.49
N GLU A 144 26.60 0.59 16.33
CA GLU A 144 26.39 -0.70 16.99
C GLU A 144 25.13 -0.70 17.85
N LYS A 145 24.99 0.30 18.72
CA LYS A 145 23.84 0.41 19.62
C LYS A 145 22.48 0.52 18.89
N VAL A 146 22.46 1.13 17.71
CA VAL A 146 21.24 1.28 16.92
C VAL A 146 20.96 0.00 16.14
N LEU A 147 21.98 -0.62 15.56
CA LEU A 147 21.82 -1.90 14.86
C LEU A 147 21.33 -3.00 15.80
N ASP A 148 21.93 -3.15 16.98
CA ASP A 148 21.50 -4.12 18.00
C ASP A 148 20.01 -3.91 18.35
N ARG A 149 19.62 -2.67 18.63
CA ARG A 149 18.22 -2.35 18.94
C ARG A 149 17.25 -2.62 17.80
N LEU A 150 17.64 -2.34 16.55
CA LEU A 150 16.80 -2.58 15.37
C LEU A 150 16.68 -4.08 15.07
N ILE A 151 17.75 -4.85 15.29
CA ILE A 151 17.79 -6.30 15.08
C ILE A 151 17.05 -7.05 16.21
N GLU A 152 17.29 -6.66 17.46
CA GLU A 152 16.64 -7.30 18.62
C GLU A 152 15.18 -6.91 18.79
N SER A 153 14.75 -5.76 18.24
CA SER A 153 13.36 -5.35 18.35
C SER A 153 12.48 -6.29 17.55
N ASN A 154 11.60 -7.04 18.24
CA ASN A 154 10.51 -7.80 17.63
C ASN A 154 9.44 -6.89 16.98
N GLU A 155 9.68 -5.59 16.95
CA GLU A 155 8.80 -4.66 16.27
C GLU A 155 9.01 -4.76 14.76
N VAL A 156 7.91 -4.82 14.00
CA VAL A 156 7.93 -4.75 12.54
C VAL A 156 8.22 -3.30 12.14
N VAL A 157 9.45 -2.88 12.36
CA VAL A 157 9.92 -1.51 12.05
C VAL A 157 10.04 -1.33 10.54
N GLY A 158 10.46 -2.37 9.84
CA GLY A 158 10.79 -2.39 8.41
C GLY A 158 12.03 -3.24 8.18
N GLU A 159 12.44 -3.35 6.94
CA GLU A 159 13.66 -4.05 6.53
C GLU A 159 14.77 -3.02 6.34
N LEU A 160 15.85 -3.16 7.10
CA LEU A 160 17.04 -2.34 6.92
C LEU A 160 17.76 -2.79 5.65
N VAL A 161 17.75 -1.95 4.61
CA VAL A 161 18.34 -2.28 3.29
C VAL A 161 19.77 -1.83 3.15
N ALA A 162 20.12 -0.74 3.82
CA ALA A 162 21.50 -0.22 3.81
C ALA A 162 21.77 0.64 5.05
N VAL A 163 23.05 0.79 5.35
CA VAL A 163 23.56 1.70 6.38
C VAL A 163 24.64 2.60 5.79
N SER A 164 24.62 3.87 6.18
CA SER A 164 25.73 4.80 5.91
C SER A 164 26.26 5.37 7.21
N VAL A 165 27.57 5.23 7.43
CA VAL A 165 28.28 5.74 8.60
C VAL A 165 29.10 6.93 8.15
N LEU A 166 28.60 8.15 8.39
CA LEU A 166 29.13 9.39 7.78
C LEU A 166 30.52 9.76 8.23
N ASP A 167 30.94 9.37 9.44
CA ASP A 167 32.28 9.66 9.99
C ASP A 167 33.31 8.51 9.80
N LYS A 168 32.91 7.45 9.05
CA LYS A 168 33.82 6.31 8.79
C LYS A 168 33.54 5.73 7.38
N PRO A 169 34.22 6.27 6.35
CA PRO A 169 34.00 5.82 4.95
C PRO A 169 34.30 4.33 4.72
N ASP A 170 35.25 3.76 5.46
CA ASP A 170 35.66 2.35 5.33
C ASP A 170 34.89 1.39 6.25
N PHE A 171 33.73 1.82 6.77
CA PHE A 171 32.88 0.95 7.58
C PHE A 171 32.38 -0.23 6.74
N GLN A 172 32.46 -1.44 7.29
CA GLN A 172 31.95 -2.67 6.68
C GLN A 172 31.03 -3.38 7.65
N HIS A 173 30.03 -4.06 7.12
CA HIS A 173 29.10 -4.86 7.90
C HIS A 173 28.76 -6.15 7.14
N ASP A 174 28.79 -7.30 7.83
CA ASP A 174 28.69 -8.62 7.20
C ASP A 174 27.35 -8.89 6.52
N CYS A 175 26.26 -8.30 7.02
CA CYS A 175 24.88 -8.59 6.58
C CYS A 175 24.15 -7.42 5.92
N LEU A 176 24.73 -6.21 5.94
CA LEU A 176 24.06 -5.00 5.43
C LEU A 176 24.91 -4.33 4.36
N LYS A 177 24.24 -3.82 3.32
CA LYS A 177 24.89 -2.99 2.31
C LYS A 177 25.32 -1.68 2.94
N VAL A 178 26.61 -1.37 2.83
CA VAL A 178 27.15 -0.10 3.30
C VAL A 178 27.21 0.86 2.13
N VAL A 179 26.72 2.09 2.34
CA VAL A 179 26.67 3.15 1.32
C VAL A 179 27.59 4.29 1.76
N ALA A 180 28.51 4.68 0.90
CA ALA A 180 29.39 5.81 1.17
C ALA A 180 28.59 7.14 1.21
N GLU A 181 29.06 8.13 1.98
CA GLU A 181 28.39 9.42 2.14
C GLU A 181 28.03 10.08 0.80
N GLY A 182 28.99 10.12 -0.14
CA GLY A 182 28.78 10.72 -1.46
C GLY A 182 27.80 9.97 -2.38
N GLU A 183 27.47 8.72 -2.04
CA GLU A 183 26.57 7.87 -2.83
C GLU A 183 25.16 7.76 -2.25
N ILE A 184 24.89 8.35 -1.10
CA ILE A 184 23.61 8.22 -0.38
C ILE A 184 22.45 8.68 -1.24
N VAL A 185 22.56 9.84 -1.89
CA VAL A 185 21.52 10.44 -2.74
C VAL A 185 21.27 9.56 -3.96
N ASN A 186 22.32 9.12 -4.61
CA ASN A 186 22.25 8.24 -5.77
C ASN A 186 21.59 6.90 -5.39
N PHE A 187 22.00 6.31 -4.27
CA PHE A 187 21.38 5.10 -3.73
C PHE A 187 19.90 5.29 -3.45
N ALA A 188 19.54 6.35 -2.72
CA ALA A 188 18.15 6.65 -2.38
C ALA A 188 17.29 6.99 -3.62
N THR A 189 17.90 7.48 -4.72
CA THR A 189 17.20 7.78 -5.96
C THR A 189 16.87 6.52 -6.77
N HIS A 190 17.81 5.56 -6.86
CA HIS A 190 17.70 4.42 -7.78
C HIS A 190 17.31 3.10 -7.11
N GLU A 191 17.46 3.01 -5.78
CA GLU A 191 17.07 1.82 -5.02
C GLU A 191 15.73 2.03 -4.29
N VAL A 192 15.13 0.91 -3.86
CA VAL A 192 13.87 0.96 -3.11
C VAL A 192 14.15 1.41 -1.68
N VAL A 193 13.86 2.67 -1.39
CA VAL A 193 13.91 3.27 -0.04
C VAL A 193 12.57 3.91 0.27
N ASP A 194 11.90 3.44 1.32
CA ASP A 194 10.64 4.02 1.78
C ASP A 194 10.84 5.04 2.90
N GLU A 195 11.88 4.85 3.70
CA GLU A 195 12.14 5.66 4.88
C GLU A 195 13.66 5.78 5.12
N VAL A 196 14.10 6.99 5.42
CA VAL A 196 15.47 7.24 5.89
C VAL A 196 15.44 7.48 7.39
N PHE A 197 16.16 6.65 8.15
CA PHE A 197 16.30 6.83 9.58
C PHE A 197 17.62 7.54 9.90
N ILE A 198 17.53 8.77 10.38
CA ILE A 198 18.68 9.61 10.74
C ILE A 198 18.94 9.51 12.23
N ASN A 199 20.12 8.97 12.61
CA ASN A 199 20.60 8.88 13.98
C ASN A 199 22.00 9.50 14.11
N LEU A 200 22.09 10.77 13.77
CA LEU A 200 23.33 11.56 13.77
C LEU A 200 23.38 12.53 14.96
N PRO A 201 24.58 12.90 15.46
CA PRO A 201 24.71 13.99 16.42
C PRO A 201 24.42 15.33 15.72
N SER A 202 23.44 16.08 16.21
CA SER A 202 23.01 17.38 15.65
C SER A 202 24.10 18.46 15.70
N GLU A 203 25.08 18.29 16.56
CA GLU A 203 26.20 19.21 16.72
C GLU A 203 27.23 19.15 15.55
N LYS A 204 27.28 18.02 14.85
CA LYS A 204 28.27 17.78 13.78
C LYS A 204 27.66 17.79 12.38
N TYR A 205 26.35 17.57 12.25
CA TYR A 205 25.68 17.39 10.96
C TYR A 205 24.49 18.31 10.82
N ASN A 206 24.31 18.88 9.65
CA ASN A 206 23.12 19.67 9.31
C ASN A 206 21.93 18.73 9.01
N ILE A 207 21.27 18.26 10.08
CA ILE A 207 20.13 17.35 9.96
C ILE A 207 19.02 17.95 9.11
N GLY A 208 18.86 19.29 9.16
CA GLY A 208 17.84 19.98 8.39
C GLY A 208 18.02 19.87 6.88
N GLU A 209 19.24 19.96 6.43
CA GLU A 209 19.59 19.82 5.01
C GLU A 209 19.35 18.38 4.53
N LEU A 210 19.78 17.39 5.31
CA LEU A 210 19.50 15.97 5.01
C LEU A 210 18.01 15.67 4.95
N VAL A 211 17.22 16.18 5.91
CA VAL A 211 15.76 16.02 5.90
C VAL A 211 15.17 16.63 4.63
N SER A 212 15.53 17.88 4.29
CA SER A 212 15.03 18.58 3.11
C SER A 212 15.37 17.82 1.81
N GLN A 213 16.57 17.26 1.74
CA GLN A 213 17.04 16.51 0.57
C GLN A 213 16.19 15.25 0.31
N PHE A 214 15.90 14.46 1.34
CA PHE A 214 15.05 13.26 1.19
C PHE A 214 13.56 13.59 1.06
N GLU A 215 13.11 14.69 1.70
CA GLU A 215 11.76 15.21 1.53
C GLU A 215 11.49 15.57 0.05
N THR A 216 12.45 16.17 -0.62
CA THR A 216 12.37 16.50 -2.04
C THR A 216 12.19 15.26 -2.91
N MET A 217 12.78 14.12 -2.52
CA MET A 217 12.62 12.84 -3.20
C MET A 217 11.28 12.13 -2.89
N GLY A 218 10.48 12.66 -1.95
CA GLY A 218 9.25 12.02 -1.49
C GLY A 218 9.48 10.82 -0.57
N ILE A 219 10.64 10.72 0.07
CA ILE A 219 10.98 9.65 1.02
C ILE A 219 10.63 10.11 2.43
N ASP A 220 10.01 9.24 3.24
CA ASP A 220 9.76 9.52 4.64
C ASP A 220 11.08 9.63 5.41
N VAL A 221 11.23 10.66 6.24
CA VAL A 221 12.42 10.82 7.08
C VAL A 221 12.06 10.69 8.54
N THR A 222 12.74 9.82 9.25
CA THR A 222 12.62 9.62 10.69
C THR A 222 13.92 10.05 11.37
N VAL A 223 13.82 10.98 12.31
CA VAL A 223 14.99 11.50 13.04
C VAL A 223 14.90 11.10 14.50
N ASN A 224 16.00 10.61 15.06
CA ASN A 224 16.09 10.37 16.50
C ASN A 224 15.97 11.72 17.26
N LEU A 225 15.03 11.81 18.19
CA LEU A 225 14.76 13.05 18.93
C LEU A 225 15.95 13.59 19.70
N ASN A 226 16.85 12.73 20.15
CA ASN A 226 18.09 13.14 20.81
C ASN A 226 19.09 13.83 19.87
N ALA A 227 18.81 13.83 18.57
CA ALA A 227 19.60 14.48 17.54
C ALA A 227 18.92 15.74 16.98
N PHE A 228 17.81 16.19 17.56
CA PHE A 228 16.91 17.15 16.94
C PHE A 228 16.98 18.54 17.57
N ASP A 229 17.17 19.58 16.77
CA ASP A 229 16.95 20.98 17.13
C ASP A 229 15.54 21.43 16.74
N ARG A 230 14.87 22.24 17.60
CA ARG A 230 13.44 22.56 17.58
C ARG A 230 12.93 23.32 16.34
N SER A 231 13.79 23.70 15.41
CA SER A 231 13.44 24.63 14.31
C SER A 231 12.79 24.03 13.06
N LEU A 232 12.75 22.69 12.91
CA LEU A 232 12.29 22.02 11.69
C LEU A 232 10.89 21.44 11.84
N ALA A 233 9.87 22.13 11.40
CA ALA A 233 8.51 21.65 11.58
C ALA A 233 7.58 21.90 10.40
N ARG A 234 7.34 20.94 9.53
CA ARG A 234 6.09 21.02 8.75
C ARG A 234 5.14 19.84 8.98
N ASN A 235 5.55 18.63 8.94
CA ASN A 235 4.67 17.47 9.16
C ASN A 235 5.37 16.43 10.01
N LYS A 236 5.21 16.49 11.34
CA LYS A 236 5.91 15.65 12.30
C LYS A 236 4.95 14.69 12.99
N GLN A 237 5.32 13.41 13.05
CA GLN A 237 4.71 12.45 13.97
C GLN A 237 5.77 11.96 14.94
N ILE A 238 5.49 12.16 16.23
CA ILE A 238 6.30 11.56 17.29
C ILE A 238 5.83 10.12 17.45
N ARG A 239 6.74 9.18 17.37
CA ARG A 239 6.45 7.75 17.60
C ARG A 239 7.61 7.07 18.28
N GLU A 240 7.36 5.93 18.88
CA GLU A 240 8.39 5.04 19.39
C GLU A 240 8.79 4.04 18.30
N MET A 241 10.10 3.87 18.12
CA MET A 241 10.69 2.94 17.17
C MET A 241 11.86 2.24 17.86
N ALA A 242 11.76 0.93 18.06
CA ALA A 242 12.77 0.12 18.74
C ALA A 242 13.22 0.70 20.11
N GLY A 243 12.29 1.20 20.93
CA GLY A 243 12.56 1.83 22.22
C GLY A 243 13.21 3.21 22.14
N LEU A 244 13.23 3.83 20.95
CA LEU A 244 13.70 5.19 20.72
C LEU A 244 12.54 6.12 20.45
N ASN A 245 12.54 7.30 21.08
CA ASN A 245 11.61 8.36 20.72
C ASN A 245 12.10 9.03 19.43
N VAL A 246 11.31 8.96 18.37
CA VAL A 246 11.66 9.44 17.04
C VAL A 246 10.62 10.41 16.50
N VAL A 247 11.05 11.33 15.65
CA VAL A 247 10.15 12.18 14.86
C VAL A 247 10.23 11.72 13.41
N THR A 248 9.09 11.36 12.85
CA THR A 248 8.96 11.05 11.43
C THR A 248 8.49 12.28 10.70
N PHE A 249 9.21 12.69 9.67
CA PHE A 249 8.82 13.70 8.70
C PHE A 249 8.26 12.98 7.49
N SER A 250 7.03 13.27 7.15
CA SER A 250 6.36 12.62 6.02
C SER A 250 5.94 13.68 5.00
N THR A 251 6.26 13.45 3.74
CA THR A 251 5.87 14.35 2.63
C THR A 251 4.38 14.28 2.34
N THR A 252 3.74 13.17 2.70
CA THR A 252 2.33 12.92 2.40
C THR A 252 1.60 12.36 3.61
N PHE A 253 0.71 13.19 4.19
CA PHE A 253 -0.20 12.76 5.26
C PHE A 253 -1.59 12.50 4.71
N TYR A 254 -1.91 11.24 4.50
CA TYR A 254 -3.28 10.84 4.19
C TYR A 254 -3.97 10.26 5.42
N LYS A 255 -5.20 10.73 5.68
CA LYS A 255 -6.03 10.08 6.71
C LYS A 255 -6.17 8.60 6.34
N THR A 256 -5.92 7.73 7.27
CA THR A 256 -5.99 6.28 7.08
C THR A 256 -7.34 5.82 6.49
N SER A 257 -8.44 6.47 6.93
CA SER A 257 -9.78 6.22 6.37
C SER A 257 -9.86 6.49 4.87
N HIS A 258 -9.19 7.54 4.37
CA HIS A 258 -9.17 7.87 2.94
C HIS A 258 -8.37 6.83 2.14
N VAL A 259 -7.24 6.34 2.70
CA VAL A 259 -6.44 5.29 2.05
C VAL A 259 -7.21 3.98 1.96
N ILE A 260 -7.96 3.62 3.01
CA ILE A 260 -8.84 2.44 2.99
C ILE A 260 -9.96 2.62 1.98
N ALA A 261 -10.65 3.75 1.99
CA ALA A 261 -11.73 4.03 1.05
C ALA A 261 -11.23 4.00 -0.40
N LYS A 262 -10.03 4.58 -0.68
CA LYS A 262 -9.38 4.45 -1.99
C LYS A 262 -9.18 2.99 -2.37
N ARG A 263 -8.68 2.16 -1.45
CA ARG A 263 -8.44 0.73 -1.73
C ARG A 263 -9.74 -0.03 -2.03
N ILE A 264 -10.82 0.29 -1.32
CA ILE A 264 -12.15 -0.30 -1.59
C ILE A 264 -12.61 0.09 -2.99
N ILE A 265 -12.51 1.36 -3.37
CA ILE A 265 -12.86 1.85 -4.71
C ILE A 265 -11.98 1.16 -5.77
N ASP A 266 -10.68 1.03 -5.53
CA ASP A 266 -9.75 0.34 -6.41
C ASP A 266 -10.16 -1.13 -6.64
N ILE A 267 -10.50 -1.86 -5.57
CA ILE A 267 -10.94 -3.27 -5.68
C ILE A 267 -12.25 -3.38 -6.44
N MET A 268 -13.25 -2.56 -6.10
CA MET A 268 -14.55 -2.57 -6.78
C MET A 268 -14.41 -2.27 -8.27
N GLY A 269 -13.68 -1.21 -8.61
CA GLY A 269 -13.43 -0.87 -10.01
C GLY A 269 -12.59 -1.91 -10.75
N ALA A 270 -11.61 -2.53 -10.07
CA ALA A 270 -10.82 -3.60 -10.66
C ALA A 270 -11.65 -4.85 -10.97
N LEU A 271 -12.59 -5.22 -10.11
CA LEU A 271 -13.49 -6.35 -10.36
C LEU A 271 -14.38 -6.09 -11.58
N VAL A 272 -14.98 -4.90 -11.65
CA VAL A 272 -15.80 -4.50 -12.83
C VAL A 272 -14.94 -4.49 -14.10
N GLY A 273 -13.73 -3.90 -14.03
CA GLY A 273 -12.80 -3.85 -15.17
C GLY A 273 -12.33 -5.22 -15.61
N LEU A 274 -12.11 -6.18 -14.69
CA LEU A 274 -11.72 -7.55 -15.04
C LEU A 274 -12.86 -8.34 -15.68
N ILE A 275 -14.11 -8.12 -15.25
CA ILE A 275 -15.28 -8.71 -15.94
C ILE A 275 -15.32 -8.21 -17.39
N LEU A 276 -15.18 -6.90 -17.59
CA LEU A 276 -15.12 -6.30 -18.94
C LEU A 276 -13.93 -6.84 -19.74
N CYS A 277 -12.74 -6.92 -19.12
CA CYS A 277 -11.54 -7.52 -19.72
C CYS A 277 -11.80 -8.96 -20.19
N GLY A 278 -12.48 -9.78 -19.37
CA GLY A 278 -12.86 -11.15 -19.72
C GLY A 278 -13.75 -11.21 -20.96
N LEU A 279 -14.81 -10.40 -20.98
CA LEU A 279 -15.74 -10.35 -22.11
C LEU A 279 -15.03 -9.91 -23.42
N VAL A 280 -14.24 -8.86 -23.34
CA VAL A 280 -13.47 -8.33 -24.48
C VAL A 280 -12.40 -9.31 -24.94
N SER A 281 -11.80 -10.07 -24.03
CA SER A 281 -10.77 -11.08 -24.33
C SER A 281 -11.27 -12.17 -25.27
N ILE A 282 -12.55 -12.56 -25.18
CA ILE A 282 -13.15 -13.59 -26.05
C ILE A 282 -12.95 -13.24 -27.53
N VAL A 283 -13.05 -11.95 -27.85
CA VAL A 283 -12.90 -11.45 -29.23
C VAL A 283 -11.45 -11.04 -29.52
N LEU A 284 -10.82 -10.30 -28.62
CA LEU A 284 -9.50 -9.72 -28.88
C LEU A 284 -8.38 -10.76 -28.88
N VAL A 285 -8.41 -11.75 -27.98
CA VAL A 285 -7.32 -12.73 -27.88
C VAL A 285 -7.13 -13.53 -29.17
N PRO A 286 -8.16 -14.09 -29.82
CA PRO A 286 -8.01 -14.73 -31.13
C PRO A 286 -7.48 -13.79 -32.22
N LEU A 287 -7.95 -12.54 -32.22
CA LEU A 287 -7.53 -11.56 -33.22
C LEU A 287 -6.06 -11.17 -33.08
N ILE A 288 -5.60 -10.94 -31.86
CA ILE A 288 -4.20 -10.57 -31.58
C ILE A 288 -3.24 -11.74 -31.86
N ARG A 289 -3.70 -13.00 -31.60
CA ARG A 289 -2.88 -14.19 -31.83
C ARG A 289 -2.70 -14.59 -33.29
N LYS A 290 -3.40 -13.96 -34.22
CA LYS A 290 -3.29 -14.29 -35.67
C LYS A 290 -1.87 -14.14 -36.22
N ASP A 291 -1.03 -13.31 -35.61
CA ASP A 291 0.37 -13.11 -35.97
C ASP A 291 1.36 -14.03 -35.20
N GLY A 292 0.85 -15.05 -34.49
CA GLY A 292 1.65 -16.07 -33.82
C GLY A 292 2.20 -15.71 -32.44
N GLY A 293 1.99 -14.50 -31.91
CA GLY A 293 2.53 -14.07 -30.64
C GLY A 293 1.53 -14.17 -29.45
N SER A 294 2.01 -13.90 -28.23
CA SER A 294 1.16 -13.80 -27.05
C SER A 294 0.15 -12.68 -27.15
N ALA A 295 -1.10 -12.89 -26.72
CA ALA A 295 -2.12 -11.85 -26.68
C ALA A 295 -1.87 -10.82 -25.55
N ILE A 296 -1.22 -11.24 -24.48
CA ILE A 296 -0.85 -10.37 -23.35
C ILE A 296 0.62 -10.01 -23.46
N PHE A 297 0.88 -8.73 -23.41
CA PHE A 297 2.21 -8.14 -23.27
C PHE A 297 2.47 -7.92 -21.78
N ALA A 298 3.61 -8.37 -21.31
CA ALA A 298 4.08 -8.21 -19.94
C ALA A 298 5.42 -7.50 -19.94
N GLN A 299 5.54 -6.42 -19.17
CA GLN A 299 6.77 -5.64 -19.05
C GLN A 299 7.02 -5.27 -17.58
N THR A 300 8.28 -5.31 -17.15
CA THR A 300 8.65 -4.78 -15.84
C THR A 300 8.53 -3.26 -15.83
N ARG A 301 7.80 -2.75 -14.85
CA ARG A 301 7.60 -1.31 -14.61
C ARG A 301 7.93 -0.98 -13.16
N ILE A 302 8.18 0.30 -12.92
CA ILE A 302 8.48 0.82 -11.59
C ILE A 302 7.20 1.36 -10.96
N GLY A 303 6.93 0.87 -9.76
CA GLY A 303 5.81 1.26 -8.91
C GLY A 303 6.23 2.18 -7.76
N LYS A 304 5.44 2.15 -6.69
CA LYS A 304 5.66 3.01 -5.51
C LYS A 304 7.06 2.83 -4.94
N ASN A 305 7.75 3.96 -4.73
CA ASN A 305 9.09 4.07 -4.15
C ASN A 305 10.18 3.23 -4.87
N GLY A 306 10.03 2.99 -6.18
CA GLY A 306 11.01 2.24 -6.97
C GLY A 306 10.78 0.73 -7.03
N ARG A 307 9.69 0.19 -6.44
CA ARG A 307 9.39 -1.24 -6.49
C ARG A 307 9.04 -1.71 -7.89
N GLN A 308 9.66 -2.76 -8.34
CA GLN A 308 9.37 -3.36 -9.64
C GLN A 308 8.13 -4.25 -9.56
N PHE A 309 7.32 -4.20 -10.62
CA PHE A 309 6.17 -5.10 -10.79
C PHE A 309 5.96 -5.42 -12.26
N THR A 310 5.28 -6.53 -12.54
CA THR A 310 4.90 -6.92 -13.90
C THR A 310 3.64 -6.20 -14.32
N PHE A 311 3.75 -5.38 -15.33
CA PHE A 311 2.67 -4.58 -15.90
C PHE A 311 2.06 -5.30 -17.11
N TYR A 312 0.74 -5.44 -17.16
CA TYR A 312 0.05 -6.19 -18.20
C TYR A 312 -0.76 -5.30 -19.12
N LYS A 313 -0.67 -5.60 -20.42
CA LYS A 313 -1.50 -5.00 -21.49
C LYS A 313 -1.91 -6.05 -22.53
N PHE A 314 -2.95 -5.77 -23.31
CA PHE A 314 -3.06 -6.48 -24.59
C PHE A 314 -1.97 -6.03 -25.54
N ARG A 315 -1.39 -6.98 -26.25
CA ARG A 315 -0.35 -6.68 -27.23
C ARG A 315 -0.93 -5.90 -28.41
N SER A 316 -0.44 -4.69 -28.61
CA SER A 316 -0.83 -3.79 -29.68
C SER A 316 0.26 -3.60 -30.75
N MET A 317 1.44 -4.16 -30.52
CA MET A 317 2.61 -4.05 -31.40
C MET A 317 3.03 -5.42 -31.94
N CYS A 318 3.83 -5.41 -33.01
CA CYS A 318 4.43 -6.61 -33.58
C CYS A 318 5.36 -7.33 -32.58
N VAL A 319 5.68 -8.58 -32.84
CA VAL A 319 6.47 -9.43 -31.91
C VAL A 319 7.87 -8.89 -31.69
N ASP A 320 8.48 -8.28 -32.71
CA ASP A 320 9.83 -7.71 -32.73
C ASP A 320 9.88 -6.20 -32.36
N ALA A 321 8.81 -5.67 -31.76
CA ALA A 321 8.67 -4.25 -31.45
C ALA A 321 9.78 -3.69 -30.56
N GLU A 322 10.30 -4.48 -29.61
CA GLU A 322 11.35 -4.04 -28.68
C GLU A 322 12.71 -3.90 -29.40
N ALA A 323 13.02 -4.81 -30.32
CA ALA A 323 14.22 -4.69 -31.17
C ALA A 323 14.17 -3.42 -32.05
N LYS A 324 13.01 -3.15 -32.64
CA LYS A 324 12.80 -1.96 -33.49
C LYS A 324 12.76 -0.64 -32.70
N LYS A 325 12.56 -0.67 -31.38
CA LYS A 325 12.57 0.53 -30.55
C LYS A 325 13.89 1.29 -30.65
N ARG A 326 15.03 0.57 -30.72
CA ARG A 326 16.36 1.18 -30.80
C ARG A 326 16.55 2.00 -32.07
N GLU A 327 16.02 1.53 -33.19
CA GLU A 327 16.09 2.21 -34.46
C GLU A 327 15.22 3.48 -34.56
N LEU A 328 14.17 3.53 -33.69
CA LEU A 328 13.23 4.64 -33.64
C LEU A 328 13.56 5.68 -32.55
N MET A 329 14.68 5.53 -31.83
CA MET A 329 15.04 6.47 -30.75
C MET A 329 15.26 7.89 -31.26
N GLU A 330 15.78 8.06 -32.50
CA GLU A 330 15.99 9.37 -33.13
C GLU A 330 14.68 10.08 -33.49
N GLN A 331 13.56 9.33 -33.59
CA GLN A 331 12.23 9.85 -33.93
C GLN A 331 11.40 10.15 -32.67
N ASN A 332 12.02 10.13 -31.49
CA ASN A 332 11.33 10.40 -30.25
C ASN A 332 10.82 11.85 -30.19
N THR A 333 9.51 12.03 -30.01
CA THR A 333 8.85 13.34 -29.93
C THR A 333 8.81 13.92 -28.53
N MET A 334 9.15 13.13 -27.49
CA MET A 334 9.17 13.56 -26.10
C MET A 334 10.55 14.04 -25.69
N GLN A 335 10.58 15.10 -24.87
CA GLN A 335 11.79 15.56 -24.20
C GLN A 335 11.93 14.90 -22.83
N GLY A 336 13.15 14.49 -22.46
CA GLY A 336 13.42 13.75 -21.23
C GLY A 336 13.35 12.23 -21.43
N GLY A 337 13.16 11.48 -20.32
CA GLY A 337 13.27 10.03 -20.32
C GLY A 337 12.13 9.24 -20.98
N MET A 338 11.04 9.91 -21.41
CA MET A 338 9.90 9.23 -22.04
C MET A 338 10.11 9.00 -23.53
N PHE A 339 9.59 7.86 -24.03
CA PHE A 339 9.65 7.52 -25.45
C PHE A 339 8.25 7.54 -26.09
N LYS A 340 8.08 8.33 -27.14
CA LYS A 340 6.88 8.37 -27.98
C LYS A 340 7.26 8.72 -29.42
N VAL A 341 6.70 7.98 -30.36
CA VAL A 341 6.84 8.24 -31.80
C VAL A 341 5.44 8.44 -32.37
N ASP A 342 5.26 9.49 -33.17
CA ASP A 342 4.03 9.68 -33.93
C ASP A 342 4.03 8.70 -35.12
N ASP A 343 2.88 8.06 -35.42
CA ASP A 343 2.71 7.02 -36.45
C ASP A 343 3.70 5.84 -36.32
N ASP A 344 3.82 5.30 -35.08
CA ASP A 344 4.74 4.23 -34.73
C ASP A 344 4.53 2.97 -35.60
N PRO A 345 5.50 2.60 -36.47
CA PRO A 345 5.37 1.50 -37.45
C PRO A 345 5.27 0.11 -36.75
N ARG A 346 5.54 0.03 -35.48
CA ARG A 346 5.44 -1.22 -34.69
C ARG A 346 4.00 -1.59 -34.37
N ILE A 347 3.05 -0.65 -34.50
CA ILE A 347 1.65 -0.86 -34.13
C ILE A 347 0.96 -1.70 -35.23
N THR A 348 0.32 -2.81 -34.82
CA THR A 348 -0.46 -3.65 -35.74
C THR A 348 -1.81 -2.99 -36.07
N LYS A 349 -2.49 -3.43 -37.14
CA LYS A 349 -3.83 -2.91 -37.50
C LYS A 349 -4.85 -3.07 -36.36
N ILE A 350 -4.86 -4.22 -35.72
CA ILE A 350 -5.71 -4.46 -34.53
C ILE A 350 -5.20 -3.64 -33.34
N GLY A 351 -3.87 -3.48 -33.22
CA GLY A 351 -3.23 -2.65 -32.21
C GLY A 351 -3.66 -1.20 -32.29
N CYS A 352 -3.80 -0.64 -33.47
CA CYS A 352 -4.30 0.72 -33.67
C CYS A 352 -5.75 0.87 -33.13
N PHE A 353 -6.62 -0.10 -33.40
CA PHE A 353 -7.98 -0.10 -32.90
C PHE A 353 -8.03 -0.17 -31.35
N ILE A 354 -7.31 -1.12 -30.74
CA ILE A 354 -7.37 -1.32 -29.29
C ILE A 354 -6.73 -0.16 -28.52
N ARG A 355 -5.71 0.53 -29.11
CA ARG A 355 -5.12 1.74 -28.54
C ARG A 355 -6.07 2.94 -28.63
N LYS A 356 -6.72 3.16 -29.76
CA LYS A 356 -7.71 4.22 -29.94
C LYS A 356 -8.92 4.09 -29.00
N THR A 357 -9.24 2.86 -28.59
CA THR A 357 -10.33 2.56 -27.67
C THR A 357 -9.86 2.34 -26.23
N SER A 358 -8.55 2.45 -25.97
CA SER A 358 -7.91 2.15 -24.67
C SER A 358 -8.19 0.73 -24.15
N LEU A 359 -8.65 -0.18 -25.00
CA LEU A 359 -8.90 -1.58 -24.63
C LEU A 359 -7.61 -2.33 -24.31
N ASP A 360 -6.46 -1.87 -24.85
CA ASP A 360 -5.16 -2.45 -24.53
C ASP A 360 -4.81 -2.35 -23.04
N GLU A 361 -5.42 -1.43 -22.29
CA GLU A 361 -5.15 -1.20 -20.88
C GLU A 361 -5.98 -2.06 -19.91
N LEU A 362 -7.02 -2.79 -20.40
CA LEU A 362 -7.89 -3.60 -19.56
C LEU A 362 -7.16 -4.63 -18.68
N PRO A 363 -6.10 -5.33 -19.12
CA PRO A 363 -5.39 -6.26 -18.25
C PRO A 363 -4.74 -5.61 -17.01
N GLN A 364 -4.53 -4.28 -17.00
CA GLN A 364 -4.01 -3.56 -15.84
C GLN A 364 -4.95 -3.59 -14.64
N PHE A 365 -6.26 -3.85 -14.82
CA PHE A 365 -7.17 -4.06 -13.69
C PHE A 365 -6.74 -5.24 -12.81
N TYR A 366 -6.03 -6.23 -13.36
CA TYR A 366 -5.40 -7.28 -12.56
C TYR A 366 -4.28 -6.72 -11.67
N ASN A 367 -3.46 -5.79 -12.16
CA ASN A 367 -2.46 -5.11 -11.35
C ASN A 367 -3.09 -4.27 -10.22
N VAL A 368 -4.25 -3.64 -10.49
CA VAL A 368 -5.00 -2.92 -9.46
C VAL A 368 -5.53 -3.87 -8.40
N LEU A 369 -6.14 -4.98 -8.81
CA LEU A 369 -6.67 -5.99 -7.87
C LEU A 369 -5.56 -6.58 -6.99
N LYS A 370 -4.42 -6.90 -7.59
CA LYS A 370 -3.22 -7.38 -6.88
C LYS A 370 -2.64 -6.33 -5.92
N GLY A 371 -2.83 -5.04 -6.22
CA GLY A 371 -2.35 -3.92 -5.39
C GLY A 371 -1.03 -3.31 -5.85
N ASP A 372 -0.48 -3.74 -6.98
CA ASP A 372 0.69 -3.12 -7.60
C ASP A 372 0.34 -1.71 -8.12
N MET A 373 -0.91 -1.54 -8.58
CA MET A 373 -1.46 -0.29 -9.10
C MET A 373 -2.72 0.15 -8.36
N SER A 374 -3.21 1.32 -8.69
CA SER A 374 -4.50 1.91 -8.32
C SER A 374 -5.28 2.25 -9.58
N LEU A 375 -6.58 2.52 -9.47
CA LEU A 375 -7.34 3.08 -10.60
C LEU A 375 -6.77 4.43 -11.00
N VAL A 376 -6.53 5.31 -10.01
CA VAL A 376 -5.98 6.66 -10.20
C VAL A 376 -4.62 6.78 -9.52
N GLY A 377 -3.62 7.25 -10.25
CA GLY A 377 -2.26 7.43 -9.75
C GLY A 377 -1.33 8.03 -10.80
N THR A 378 -0.03 7.94 -10.56
CA THR A 378 1.00 8.38 -11.51
C THR A 378 1.22 7.32 -12.60
N ARG A 379 1.75 7.71 -13.76
CA ARG A 379 2.10 6.74 -14.81
C ARG A 379 3.32 5.90 -14.35
N PRO A 380 3.25 4.55 -14.40
CA PRO A 380 4.41 3.72 -14.08
C PRO A 380 5.50 3.84 -15.17
N PRO A 381 6.72 4.31 -14.83
CA PRO A 381 7.83 4.37 -15.78
C PRO A 381 8.38 2.97 -16.10
N THR A 382 9.10 2.87 -17.22
CA THR A 382 9.96 1.73 -17.53
C THR A 382 11.19 1.71 -16.59
N VAL A 383 11.91 0.60 -16.57
CA VAL A 383 13.19 0.51 -15.84
C VAL A 383 14.17 1.53 -16.42
N ASP A 384 14.31 1.57 -17.75
CA ASP A 384 15.21 2.51 -18.46
C ASP A 384 14.88 3.99 -18.16
N GLU A 385 13.57 4.35 -18.11
CA GLU A 385 13.14 5.70 -17.72
C GLU A 385 13.57 6.03 -16.31
N TYR A 386 13.41 5.09 -15.39
CA TYR A 386 13.72 5.29 -13.97
C TYR A 386 15.21 5.43 -13.66
N GLU A 387 16.07 4.73 -14.40
CA GLU A 387 17.53 4.82 -14.27
C GLU A 387 18.07 6.23 -14.47
N HIS A 388 17.33 7.06 -15.21
CA HIS A 388 17.72 8.44 -15.51
C HIS A 388 17.00 9.50 -14.65
N TYR A 389 16.28 9.07 -13.58
CA TYR A 389 15.53 10.01 -12.74
C TYR A 389 16.44 10.85 -11.86
N THR A 390 16.11 12.15 -11.78
CA THR A 390 16.64 13.02 -10.74
C THR A 390 15.92 12.79 -9.40
N PRO A 391 16.47 13.27 -8.27
CA PRO A 391 15.79 13.21 -6.97
C PRO A 391 14.38 13.82 -6.98
N GLU A 392 14.20 14.95 -7.67
CA GLU A 392 12.92 15.64 -7.81
C GLU A 392 11.91 14.78 -8.59
N GLN A 393 12.36 14.16 -9.68
CA GLN A 393 11.53 13.29 -10.52
C GLN A 393 11.13 12.00 -9.77
N LYS A 394 11.97 11.50 -8.85
CA LYS A 394 11.63 10.36 -8.01
C LYS A 394 10.39 10.60 -7.15
N ARG A 395 10.11 11.84 -6.75
CA ARG A 395 8.95 12.18 -5.92
C ARG A 395 7.62 11.68 -6.48
N ARG A 396 7.46 11.62 -7.81
CA ARG A 396 6.27 11.07 -8.46
C ARG A 396 5.99 9.61 -8.13
N LEU A 397 6.99 8.87 -7.67
CA LEU A 397 6.88 7.48 -7.25
C LEU A 397 6.49 7.32 -5.77
N SER A 398 6.34 8.39 -5.01
CA SER A 398 5.91 8.31 -3.59
C SER A 398 4.46 7.83 -3.45
N PHE A 399 3.70 7.81 -4.55
CA PHE A 399 2.32 7.29 -4.63
C PHE A 399 2.23 6.06 -5.53
N LYS A 400 1.16 5.24 -5.38
CA LYS A 400 0.95 4.09 -6.27
C LYS A 400 0.68 4.55 -7.70
N PRO A 401 1.24 3.86 -8.71
CA PRO A 401 0.89 4.13 -10.10
C PRO A 401 -0.58 3.80 -10.37
N GLY A 402 -1.16 4.52 -11.34
CA GLY A 402 -2.56 4.37 -11.72
C GLY A 402 -2.73 3.87 -13.15
N ILE A 403 -3.93 3.35 -13.46
CA ILE A 403 -4.39 3.15 -14.83
C ILE A 403 -4.59 4.51 -15.48
N THR A 404 -5.19 5.45 -14.74
CA THR A 404 -5.34 6.86 -15.13
C THR A 404 -4.74 7.79 -14.09
N GLY A 405 -4.56 9.05 -14.43
CA GLY A 405 -4.00 10.06 -13.54
C GLY A 405 -4.22 11.47 -14.04
N LEU A 406 -3.90 12.46 -13.20
CA LEU A 406 -4.13 13.87 -13.51
C LEU A 406 -3.51 14.30 -14.84
N TRP A 407 -2.24 13.95 -15.08
CA TRP A 407 -1.58 14.23 -16.35
C TRP A 407 -2.32 13.64 -17.56
N GLN A 408 -2.79 12.39 -17.44
CA GLN A 408 -3.44 11.68 -18.53
C GLN A 408 -4.77 12.32 -18.98
N VAL A 409 -5.47 12.99 -18.04
CA VAL A 409 -6.75 13.68 -18.31
C VAL A 409 -6.59 15.19 -18.56
N SER A 410 -5.37 15.75 -18.41
CA SER A 410 -5.08 17.19 -18.53
C SER A 410 -4.33 17.54 -19.83
N GLY A 411 -4.49 16.78 -20.91
CA GLY A 411 -3.85 17.08 -22.20
C GLY A 411 -2.67 16.18 -22.52
N ARG A 412 -2.82 14.87 -22.28
CA ARG A 412 -1.83 13.79 -22.49
C ARG A 412 -0.95 13.94 -23.75
N SER A 413 -1.51 14.43 -24.87
CA SER A 413 -0.80 14.51 -26.16
C SER A 413 -0.10 15.84 -26.41
N GLU A 414 -0.38 16.87 -25.62
CA GLU A 414 0.12 18.24 -25.80
C GLU A 414 1.37 18.53 -24.97
N ILE A 415 1.49 17.83 -23.81
CA ILE A 415 2.62 18.02 -22.88
C ILE A 415 3.79 17.15 -23.35
N LYS A 416 4.82 17.78 -23.94
CA LYS A 416 6.02 17.12 -24.43
C LYS A 416 7.19 17.14 -23.45
N ASN A 417 7.16 18.05 -22.46
CA ASN A 417 8.21 18.19 -21.46
C ASN A 417 7.93 17.26 -20.27
N PHE A 418 8.88 16.38 -19.96
CA PHE A 418 8.75 15.43 -18.86
C PHE A 418 8.66 16.11 -17.49
N ASP A 419 9.35 17.23 -17.28
CA ASP A 419 9.28 17.95 -15.99
C ASP A 419 7.90 18.57 -15.75
N GLU A 420 7.15 18.93 -16.78
CA GLU A 420 5.75 19.36 -16.65
C GLU A 420 4.85 18.20 -16.25
N VAL A 421 5.08 17.01 -16.81
CA VAL A 421 4.39 15.78 -16.39
C VAL A 421 4.65 15.52 -14.91
N VAL A 422 5.91 15.60 -14.47
CA VAL A 422 6.30 15.42 -13.06
C VAL A 422 5.60 16.44 -12.16
N LYS A 423 5.56 17.71 -12.54
CA LYS A 423 4.86 18.75 -11.77
C LYS A 423 3.39 18.44 -11.58
N LEU A 424 2.68 18.02 -12.63
CA LEU A 424 1.27 17.65 -12.54
C LEU A 424 1.04 16.43 -11.63
N GLU A 425 1.90 15.42 -11.74
CA GLU A 425 1.78 14.22 -10.92
C GLU A 425 2.13 14.50 -9.45
N VAL A 426 3.13 15.34 -9.18
CA VAL A 426 3.46 15.78 -7.81
C VAL A 426 2.33 16.64 -7.24
N ALA A 427 1.75 17.56 -8.00
CA ALA A 427 0.59 18.34 -7.58
C ALA A 427 -0.62 17.45 -7.22
N TYR A 428 -0.85 16.37 -8.00
CA TYR A 428 -1.86 15.38 -7.65
C TYR A 428 -1.56 14.70 -6.32
N ILE A 429 -0.30 14.32 -6.07
CA ILE A 429 0.14 13.65 -4.84
C ILE A 429 -0.04 14.56 -3.63
N ASP A 430 0.38 15.82 -3.74
CA ASP A 430 0.39 16.79 -2.64
C ASP A 430 -1.04 17.17 -2.20
N ASP A 431 -1.94 17.33 -3.16
CA ASP A 431 -3.33 17.71 -2.94
C ASP A 431 -4.32 16.54 -3.06
N TRP A 432 -3.85 15.33 -2.90
CA TRP A 432 -4.70 14.15 -3.09
C TRP A 432 -5.87 14.10 -2.11
N THR A 433 -7.05 13.86 -2.66
CA THR A 433 -8.29 13.54 -1.95
C THR A 433 -9.07 12.47 -2.71
N ILE A 434 -9.98 11.77 -2.03
CA ILE A 434 -10.89 10.80 -2.69
C ILE A 434 -11.73 11.48 -3.78
N TRP A 435 -12.16 12.72 -3.54
CA TRP A 435 -12.95 13.50 -4.50
C TRP A 435 -12.15 13.80 -5.78
N LYS A 436 -10.84 14.04 -5.65
CA LYS A 436 -9.95 14.24 -6.80
C LYS A 436 -9.82 12.96 -7.64
N ASP A 437 -9.80 11.80 -6.99
CA ASP A 437 -9.82 10.51 -7.70
C ASP A 437 -11.13 10.32 -8.48
N ILE A 438 -12.28 10.62 -7.85
CA ILE A 438 -13.58 10.55 -8.51
C ILE A 438 -13.64 11.49 -9.71
N GLU A 439 -13.17 12.73 -9.55
CA GLU A 439 -13.09 13.72 -10.63
C GLU A 439 -12.24 13.20 -11.82
N ILE A 440 -11.06 12.64 -11.52
CA ILE A 440 -10.17 12.08 -12.56
C ILE A 440 -10.82 10.88 -13.25
N LEU A 441 -11.50 9.99 -12.50
CA LEU A 441 -12.23 8.86 -13.09
C LEU A 441 -13.35 9.33 -14.03
N LEU A 442 -14.13 10.34 -13.64
CA LEU A 442 -15.18 10.89 -14.49
C LEU A 442 -14.60 11.55 -15.76
N LYS A 443 -13.50 12.30 -15.61
CA LYS A 443 -12.77 12.86 -16.77
C LYS A 443 -12.22 11.76 -17.68
N THR A 444 -11.70 10.67 -17.12
CA THR A 444 -11.20 9.52 -17.89
C THR A 444 -12.29 8.89 -18.73
N VAL A 445 -13.47 8.64 -18.13
CA VAL A 445 -14.63 8.12 -18.87
C VAL A 445 -15.01 9.05 -20.02
N LYS A 446 -15.02 10.37 -19.78
CA LYS A 446 -15.30 11.36 -20.83
C LYS A 446 -14.27 11.30 -21.95
N VAL A 447 -12.96 11.28 -21.64
CA VAL A 447 -11.86 11.21 -22.61
C VAL A 447 -11.94 9.93 -23.44
N VAL A 448 -12.20 8.78 -22.81
CA VAL A 448 -12.35 7.49 -23.52
C VAL A 448 -13.57 7.49 -24.45
N LEU A 449 -14.70 8.04 -24.01
CA LEU A 449 -15.94 8.09 -24.83
C LEU A 449 -15.81 9.11 -25.98
N MET A 450 -15.20 10.26 -25.75
CA MET A 450 -15.01 11.29 -26.77
C MET A 450 -13.82 11.03 -27.69
N LYS A 451 -12.98 10.00 -27.40
CA LYS A 451 -11.74 9.69 -28.12
C LYS A 451 -10.76 10.85 -28.18
N ASP A 452 -10.82 11.78 -27.23
CA ASP A 452 -9.91 12.92 -27.13
C ASP A 452 -8.52 12.43 -26.71
N GLY A 453 -7.50 12.74 -27.56
CA GLY A 453 -6.10 12.42 -27.26
C GLY A 453 -5.63 11.00 -27.54
N ALA A 454 -6.46 10.12 -28.12
CA ALA A 454 -6.05 8.81 -28.62
C ALA A 454 -5.51 8.96 -30.05
N LYS A 455 -4.19 9.13 -30.19
CA LYS A 455 -3.46 9.00 -31.47
C LYS A 455 -2.82 7.63 -31.57
#